data_52a056afdbf9a7cb10406c6570901d9d
#
_entry.id   52a056afdbf9a7cb10406c6570901d9d
#
_cell.length_a   1.000
_cell.length_b   1.000
_cell.length_c   1.000
_cell.angle_alpha   90.00
_cell.angle_beta   90.00
_cell.angle_gamma   90.00
#
_symmetry.space_group_name_H-M   'P 1'
#
loop_
_entity.id
_entity.type
_entity.pdbx_description
1 polymer ?
#
loop_
_entity_poly.entity_id
_entity_poly.type
_entity_poly.pdbx_seq_one_letter_code
_entity_poly.pdbx_strand_id
1 'polypeptide(L)'
;MSPTPEESEIADWPVAILAGGLATRLRPITEKIPKALVTVAGEPFLAHQLRLLHSASLRHVVVCAGYLGEMIEAEFGDGARFDMRIDYSFDGPHLLGTGGALKRALPLLRKNFFVLYGDSYLPIDYRKAGGAFLSRDKSAIMTVFKNDGRWDTSNVWFDGNQILRYDKKQPTPEMRYIDYGLGILRADIIRGWRDNEPFDLADVYHRLATEKQLAGYEVTQRFYEIGSPEGLAELDNLLRNQATFCTS
;
A
#
# COMPACT_ATOMS: atom_id res chain seq x y z
N MET A 1 11.64 -16.26 20.94
CA MET A 1 11.16 -15.22 21.87
C MET A 1 9.69 -14.98 21.60
N SER A 2 8.84 -14.87 22.62
CA SER A 2 7.44 -14.48 22.42
C SER A 2 7.37 -13.01 21.97
N PRO A 3 6.43 -12.64 21.10
CA PRO A 3 6.27 -11.26 20.65
C PRO A 3 5.94 -10.33 21.83
N THR A 4 6.39 -9.09 21.75
CA THR A 4 5.99 -8.06 22.71
C THR A 4 4.49 -7.74 22.55
N PRO A 5 3.84 -7.11 23.57
CA PRO A 5 2.46 -6.67 23.44
C PRO A 5 2.23 -5.76 22.22
N GLU A 6 3.16 -4.88 21.95
CA GLU A 6 3.15 -3.96 20.80
C GLU A 6 3.25 -4.69 19.46
N GLU A 7 4.16 -5.67 19.37
CA GLU A 7 4.28 -6.52 18.16
C GLU A 7 3.03 -7.36 17.93
N SER A 8 2.39 -7.83 19.01
CA SER A 8 1.12 -8.57 18.93
C SER A 8 -0.03 -7.68 18.46
N GLU A 9 -0.09 -6.42 18.94
CA GLU A 9 -1.07 -5.45 18.49
C GLU A 9 -0.92 -5.15 16.98
N ILE A 10 0.32 -4.88 16.53
CA ILE A 10 0.60 -4.57 15.12
C ILE A 10 0.27 -5.76 14.21
N ALA A 11 0.58 -6.99 14.64
CA ALA A 11 0.28 -8.21 13.88
C ALA A 11 -1.23 -8.42 13.64
N ASP A 12 -2.06 -7.84 14.49
CA ASP A 12 -3.51 -7.88 14.40
C ASP A 12 -4.11 -6.84 13.44
N TRP A 13 -3.32 -5.87 12.98
CA TRP A 13 -3.84 -4.85 12.06
C TRP A 13 -4.01 -5.40 10.65
N PRO A 14 -5.19 -5.20 10.04
CA PRO A 14 -5.39 -5.58 8.65
C PRO A 14 -4.58 -4.68 7.71
N VAL A 15 -4.24 -5.23 6.54
CA VAL A 15 -3.61 -4.49 5.44
C VAL A 15 -4.63 -4.29 4.33
N ALA A 16 -5.04 -3.05 4.10
CA ALA A 16 -5.85 -2.68 2.95
C ALA A 16 -4.94 -2.56 1.71
N ILE A 17 -5.14 -3.42 0.72
CA ILE A 17 -4.42 -3.35 -0.57
C ILE A 17 -5.31 -2.66 -1.61
N LEU A 18 -4.86 -1.53 -2.13
CA LEU A 18 -5.60 -0.73 -3.11
C LEU A 18 -5.41 -1.30 -4.53
N ALA A 19 -6.26 -2.21 -4.94
CA ALA A 19 -6.17 -2.97 -6.19
C ALA A 19 -7.28 -2.63 -7.22
N GLY A 20 -8.00 -1.51 -7.05
CA GLY A 20 -9.16 -1.14 -7.88
C GLY A 20 -8.86 -0.37 -9.17
N GLY A 21 -7.61 -0.02 -9.45
CA GLY A 21 -7.23 0.86 -10.55
C GLY A 21 -7.28 0.21 -11.95
N LEU A 22 -7.51 1.02 -12.99
CA LEU A 22 -7.59 0.58 -14.41
C LEU A 22 -6.23 0.19 -15.04
N ALA A 23 -5.12 0.53 -14.41
CA ALA A 23 -3.76 0.17 -14.84
C ALA A 23 -3.45 0.45 -16.33
N THR A 24 -3.86 1.60 -16.85
CA THR A 24 -3.82 1.93 -18.29
C THR A 24 -2.43 1.91 -18.91
N ARG A 25 -1.37 2.16 -18.13
CA ARG A 25 0.03 2.15 -18.60
C ARG A 25 0.56 0.75 -18.96
N LEU A 26 -0.09 -0.31 -18.48
CA LEU A 26 0.26 -1.70 -18.78
C LEU A 26 -0.64 -2.34 -19.87
N ARG A 27 -1.45 -1.55 -20.56
CA ARG A 27 -2.22 -2.07 -21.70
C ARG A 27 -1.30 -2.58 -22.81
N PRO A 28 -1.67 -3.67 -23.49
CA PRO A 28 -2.98 -4.35 -23.49
C PRO A 28 -3.16 -5.40 -22.38
N ILE A 29 -2.16 -5.73 -21.58
CA ILE A 29 -2.23 -6.81 -20.58
C ILE A 29 -3.41 -6.57 -19.62
N THR A 30 -3.51 -5.37 -19.08
CA THR A 30 -4.51 -5.00 -18.07
C THR A 30 -5.91 -4.71 -18.62
N GLU A 31 -6.13 -4.91 -19.91
CA GLU A 31 -7.49 -4.96 -20.48
C GLU A 31 -8.20 -6.28 -20.16
N LYS A 32 -7.45 -7.35 -19.93
CA LYS A 32 -7.97 -8.71 -19.73
C LYS A 32 -7.81 -9.24 -18.32
N ILE A 33 -6.85 -8.73 -17.58
CA ILE A 33 -6.57 -9.13 -16.19
C ILE A 33 -6.30 -7.91 -15.32
N PRO A 34 -6.69 -7.91 -14.02
CA PRO A 34 -6.35 -6.83 -13.11
C PRO A 34 -4.84 -6.83 -12.86
N LYS A 35 -4.27 -5.66 -12.52
CA LYS A 35 -2.83 -5.49 -12.28
C LYS A 35 -2.29 -6.48 -11.24
N ALA A 36 -3.07 -6.78 -10.21
CA ALA A 36 -2.72 -7.73 -9.15
C ALA A 36 -2.42 -9.16 -9.67
N LEU A 37 -2.97 -9.52 -10.84
CA LEU A 37 -2.77 -10.82 -11.50
C LEU A 37 -1.69 -10.80 -12.59
N VAL A 38 -1.07 -9.67 -12.87
CA VAL A 38 0.07 -9.61 -13.81
C VAL A 38 1.19 -10.52 -13.28
N THR A 39 1.69 -11.38 -14.17
CA THR A 39 2.73 -12.36 -13.80
C THR A 39 4.08 -11.68 -13.59
N VAL A 40 4.70 -11.97 -12.45
CA VAL A 40 6.05 -11.55 -12.07
C VAL A 40 6.78 -12.79 -11.55
N ALA A 41 7.95 -13.08 -12.07
CA ALA A 41 8.75 -14.27 -11.70
C ALA A 41 7.94 -15.60 -11.70
N GLY A 42 6.96 -15.71 -12.62
CA GLY A 42 6.14 -16.91 -12.79
C GLY A 42 4.87 -17.00 -11.95
N GLU A 43 4.55 -15.99 -11.13
CA GLU A 43 3.38 -15.96 -10.27
C GLU A 43 2.65 -14.62 -10.34
N PRO A 44 1.35 -14.55 -9.96
CA PRO A 44 0.63 -13.29 -9.86
C PRO A 44 1.31 -12.31 -8.91
N PHE A 45 1.36 -11.03 -9.26
CA PHE A 45 2.03 -10.01 -8.45
C PHE A 45 1.54 -9.94 -7.00
N LEU A 46 0.23 -10.06 -6.78
CA LEU A 46 -0.34 -10.07 -5.42
C LEU A 46 0.23 -11.21 -4.55
N ALA A 47 0.60 -12.36 -5.14
CA ALA A 47 1.23 -13.45 -4.38
C ALA A 47 2.55 -13.01 -3.73
N HIS A 48 3.34 -12.20 -4.42
CA HIS A 48 4.58 -11.66 -3.87
C HIS A 48 4.33 -10.66 -2.74
N GLN A 49 3.30 -9.80 -2.85
CA GLN A 49 2.90 -8.91 -1.76
C GLN A 49 2.43 -9.72 -0.53
N LEU A 50 1.59 -10.74 -0.73
CA LEU A 50 1.11 -11.59 0.36
C LEU A 50 2.27 -12.29 1.11
N ARG A 51 3.30 -12.77 0.40
CA ARG A 51 4.48 -13.36 1.05
C ARG A 51 5.28 -12.35 1.87
N LEU A 52 5.44 -11.11 1.40
CA LEU A 52 6.08 -10.06 2.20
C LEU A 52 5.29 -9.79 3.49
N LEU A 53 3.98 -9.63 3.38
CA LEU A 53 3.10 -9.41 4.53
C LEU A 53 3.12 -10.60 5.49
N HIS A 54 3.05 -11.82 4.96
CA HIS A 54 3.17 -13.05 5.75
C HIS A 54 4.49 -13.10 6.53
N SER A 55 5.62 -12.78 5.89
CA SER A 55 6.93 -12.75 6.54
C SER A 55 7.03 -11.71 7.66
N ALA A 56 6.26 -10.62 7.55
CA ALA A 56 6.10 -9.60 8.58
C ALA A 56 5.07 -9.96 9.67
N SER A 57 4.49 -11.17 9.63
CA SER A 57 3.42 -11.65 10.52
C SER A 57 2.10 -10.88 10.40
N LEU A 58 1.87 -10.18 9.30
CA LEU A 58 0.59 -9.56 8.97
C LEU A 58 -0.27 -10.57 8.21
N ARG A 59 -1.30 -11.10 8.87
CA ARG A 59 -2.07 -12.26 8.37
C ARG A 59 -3.45 -11.90 7.81
N HIS A 60 -3.91 -10.68 8.00
CA HIS A 60 -5.21 -10.24 7.55
C HIS A 60 -5.06 -9.18 6.47
N VAL A 61 -5.55 -9.46 5.26
CA VAL A 61 -5.54 -8.57 4.11
C VAL A 61 -6.97 -8.26 3.69
N VAL A 62 -7.24 -7.01 3.38
CA VAL A 62 -8.48 -6.56 2.75
C VAL A 62 -8.14 -6.02 1.37
N VAL A 63 -8.52 -6.75 0.32
CA VAL A 63 -8.31 -6.30 -1.07
C VAL A 63 -9.42 -5.34 -1.45
N CYS A 64 -9.08 -4.06 -1.60
CA CYS A 64 -9.97 -3.04 -2.14
C CYS A 64 -9.96 -3.15 -3.67
N ALA A 65 -10.94 -3.86 -4.22
CA ALA A 65 -11.00 -4.24 -5.63
C ALA A 65 -12.01 -3.39 -6.40
N GLY A 66 -11.67 -3.05 -7.63
CA GLY A 66 -12.53 -2.34 -8.58
C GLY A 66 -12.63 -3.11 -9.89
N TYR A 67 -12.05 -2.56 -10.95
CA TYR A 67 -12.07 -3.16 -12.27
C TYR A 67 -11.49 -4.58 -12.28
N LEU A 68 -12.26 -5.56 -12.76
CA LEU A 68 -11.93 -6.99 -12.80
C LEU A 68 -11.59 -7.61 -11.42
N GLY A 69 -12.12 -7.03 -10.34
CA GLY A 69 -11.82 -7.46 -8.97
C GLY A 69 -12.22 -8.90 -8.68
N GLU A 70 -13.31 -9.41 -9.28
CA GLU A 70 -13.79 -10.78 -9.12
C GLU A 70 -12.76 -11.82 -9.59
N MET A 71 -11.88 -11.45 -10.53
CA MET A 71 -10.78 -12.34 -10.96
C MET A 71 -9.74 -12.49 -9.86
N ILE A 72 -9.51 -11.45 -9.03
CA ILE A 72 -8.59 -11.51 -7.90
C ILE A 72 -9.16 -12.46 -6.84
N GLU A 73 -10.45 -12.32 -6.53
CA GLU A 73 -11.13 -13.21 -5.58
C GLU A 73 -11.12 -14.66 -6.06
N ALA A 74 -11.41 -14.90 -7.34
CA ALA A 74 -11.38 -16.24 -7.93
C ALA A 74 -9.99 -16.89 -7.85
N GLU A 75 -8.91 -16.12 -8.00
CA GLU A 75 -7.53 -16.61 -7.96
C GLU A 75 -7.03 -16.87 -6.54
N PHE A 76 -7.36 -15.98 -5.59
CA PHE A 76 -6.77 -16.01 -4.24
C PHE A 76 -7.69 -16.61 -3.18
N GLY A 77 -9.01 -16.66 -3.41
CA GLY A 77 -9.99 -17.17 -2.47
C GLY A 77 -9.92 -16.47 -1.10
N ASP A 78 -10.06 -17.23 -0.03
CA ASP A 78 -10.00 -16.74 1.35
C ASP A 78 -8.56 -16.54 1.88
N GLY A 79 -7.54 -16.86 1.07
CA GLY A 79 -6.13 -16.72 1.42
C GLY A 79 -5.52 -17.92 2.14
N ALA A 80 -6.26 -18.99 2.40
CA ALA A 80 -5.78 -20.16 3.16
C ALA A 80 -4.49 -20.76 2.58
N ARG A 81 -4.33 -20.79 1.25
CA ARG A 81 -3.10 -21.29 0.58
C ARG A 81 -1.84 -20.49 0.90
N PHE A 82 -1.99 -19.27 1.42
CA PHE A 82 -0.89 -18.38 1.85
C PHE A 82 -0.75 -18.32 3.38
N ASP A 83 -1.50 -19.13 4.12
CA ASP A 83 -1.61 -19.04 5.58
C ASP A 83 -2.02 -17.61 6.00
N MET A 84 -2.99 -17.02 5.28
CA MET A 84 -3.53 -15.68 5.49
C MET A 84 -5.05 -15.70 5.45
N ARG A 85 -5.65 -14.63 5.93
CA ARG A 85 -7.05 -14.30 5.72
C ARG A 85 -7.15 -13.18 4.71
N ILE A 86 -7.91 -13.38 3.64
CA ILE A 86 -8.20 -12.36 2.64
C ILE A 86 -9.70 -12.09 2.61
N ASP A 87 -10.07 -10.84 2.87
CA ASP A 87 -11.42 -10.32 2.66
C ASP A 87 -11.40 -9.37 1.45
N TYR A 88 -12.55 -9.19 0.80
CA TYR A 88 -12.68 -8.35 -0.40
C TYR A 88 -13.69 -7.23 -0.17
N SER A 89 -13.34 -6.02 -0.64
CA SER A 89 -14.22 -4.87 -0.68
C SER A 89 -14.28 -4.35 -2.11
N PHE A 90 -15.43 -4.50 -2.77
CA PHE A 90 -15.60 -4.10 -4.17
C PHE A 90 -16.17 -2.69 -4.29
N ASP A 91 -15.65 -1.88 -5.20
CA ASP A 91 -16.14 -0.52 -5.48
C ASP A 91 -17.60 -0.51 -5.99
N GLY A 92 -18.04 -1.58 -6.63
CA GLY A 92 -19.31 -1.67 -7.30
C GLY A 92 -19.25 -1.11 -8.75
N PRO A 93 -20.34 -0.56 -9.28
CA PRO A 93 -20.43 -0.17 -10.70
C PRO A 93 -19.56 1.05 -11.05
N HIS A 94 -19.13 1.83 -10.07
CA HIS A 94 -18.32 3.02 -10.26
C HIS A 94 -17.10 2.98 -9.36
N LEU A 95 -15.93 3.34 -9.91
CA LEU A 95 -14.70 3.44 -9.13
C LEU A 95 -14.82 4.57 -8.12
N LEU A 96 -14.46 4.28 -6.87
CA LEU A 96 -14.59 5.20 -5.74
C LEU A 96 -13.32 6.05 -5.50
N GLY A 97 -12.25 5.80 -6.24
CA GLY A 97 -10.94 6.34 -5.93
C GLY A 97 -10.31 5.66 -4.72
N THR A 98 -9.04 5.93 -4.45
CA THR A 98 -8.26 5.22 -3.41
C THR A 98 -8.80 5.47 -2.00
N GLY A 99 -9.27 6.67 -1.71
CA GLY A 99 -9.87 7.01 -0.42
C GLY A 99 -11.28 6.44 -0.25
N GLY A 100 -12.11 6.50 -1.31
CA GLY A 100 -13.46 5.94 -1.31
C GLY A 100 -13.46 4.42 -1.17
N ALA A 101 -12.51 3.73 -1.82
CA ALA A 101 -12.31 2.29 -1.67
C ALA A 101 -11.99 1.91 -0.21
N LEU A 102 -11.10 2.67 0.47
CA LEU A 102 -10.81 2.49 1.90
C LEU A 102 -12.06 2.73 2.76
N LYS A 103 -12.83 3.77 2.45
CA LYS A 103 -14.06 4.05 3.19
C LYS A 103 -15.06 2.90 3.09
N ARG A 104 -15.23 2.33 1.91
CA ARG A 104 -16.07 1.16 1.70
C ARG A 104 -15.57 -0.06 2.45
N ALA A 105 -14.25 -0.23 2.56
CA ALA A 105 -13.62 -1.32 3.27
C ALA A 105 -13.66 -1.19 4.81
N LEU A 106 -14.04 -0.05 5.38
CA LEU A 106 -14.02 0.20 6.83
C LEU A 106 -14.70 -0.89 7.69
N PRO A 107 -15.81 -1.54 7.27
CA PRO A 107 -16.42 -2.64 8.03
C PRO A 107 -15.50 -3.86 8.21
N LEU A 108 -14.51 -4.02 7.32
CA LEU A 108 -13.53 -5.11 7.34
C LEU A 108 -12.20 -4.70 8.00
N LEU A 109 -12.01 -3.39 8.22
CA LEU A 109 -10.81 -2.81 8.82
C LEU A 109 -10.99 -2.62 10.33
N ARG A 110 -9.86 -2.62 11.07
CA ARG A 110 -9.82 -2.33 12.50
C ARG A 110 -9.60 -0.84 12.77
N LYS A 111 -9.44 -0.49 14.06
CA LYS A 111 -9.15 0.89 14.49
C LYS A 111 -7.92 1.47 13.78
N ASN A 112 -6.86 0.68 13.72
CA ASN A 112 -5.64 0.98 12.97
C ASN A 112 -5.48 -0.06 11.87
N PHE A 113 -4.99 0.37 10.71
CA PHE A 113 -4.75 -0.53 9.58
C PHE A 113 -3.64 0.01 8.68
N PHE A 114 -2.94 -0.90 8.03
CA PHE A 114 -2.00 -0.55 6.96
C PHE A 114 -2.74 -0.27 5.66
N VAL A 115 -2.19 0.62 4.86
CA VAL A 115 -2.59 0.83 3.46
C VAL A 115 -1.40 0.58 2.57
N LEU A 116 -1.55 -0.30 1.58
CA LEU A 116 -0.54 -0.65 0.60
C LEU A 116 -1.10 -0.42 -0.80
N TYR A 117 -0.33 0.25 -1.66
CA TYR A 117 -0.73 0.34 -3.07
C TYR A 117 -0.58 -1.01 -3.75
N GLY A 118 -1.60 -1.40 -4.52
CA GLY A 118 -1.70 -2.70 -5.17
C GLY A 118 -0.75 -2.93 -6.34
N ASP A 119 0.16 -1.98 -6.61
CA ASP A 119 1.21 -2.08 -7.62
C ASP A 119 2.62 -1.94 -7.06
N SER A 120 2.76 -1.79 -5.74
CA SER A 120 4.03 -1.55 -5.06
C SER A 120 4.54 -2.80 -4.36
N TYR A 121 5.80 -3.16 -4.61
CA TYR A 121 6.53 -4.20 -3.90
C TYR A 121 7.53 -3.54 -2.95
N LEU A 122 7.27 -3.64 -1.65
CA LEU A 122 7.95 -2.88 -0.60
C LEU A 122 8.69 -3.82 0.36
N PRO A 123 9.98 -4.15 0.11
CA PRO A 123 10.77 -5.08 0.94
C PRO A 123 11.31 -4.41 2.21
N ILE A 124 10.42 -3.93 3.09
CA ILE A 124 10.76 -3.24 4.34
C ILE A 124 10.23 -3.99 5.57
N ASP A 125 10.66 -3.54 6.74
CA ASP A 125 10.13 -4.02 8.01
C ASP A 125 8.82 -3.28 8.36
N TYR A 126 7.69 -3.90 8.02
CA TYR A 126 6.34 -3.36 8.27
C TYR A 126 6.09 -3.14 9.77
N ARG A 127 6.64 -4.00 10.65
CA ARG A 127 6.45 -3.87 12.10
C ARG A 127 7.16 -2.65 12.66
N LYS A 128 8.34 -2.30 12.15
CA LYS A 128 9.00 -1.04 12.53
C LYS A 128 8.19 0.18 12.13
N ALA A 129 7.55 0.17 10.96
CA ALA A 129 6.64 1.24 10.58
C ALA A 129 5.43 1.32 11.54
N GLY A 130 4.89 0.15 11.96
CA GLY A 130 3.83 0.05 12.97
C GLY A 130 4.25 0.61 14.33
N GLY A 131 5.42 0.23 14.84
CA GLY A 131 5.98 0.75 16.10
C GLY A 131 6.23 2.26 16.04
N ALA A 132 6.71 2.76 14.89
CA ALA A 132 6.86 4.19 14.67
C ALA A 132 5.51 4.94 14.69
N PHE A 133 4.43 4.33 14.22
CA PHE A 133 3.08 4.90 14.32
C PHE A 133 2.58 4.94 15.76
N LEU A 134 2.72 3.84 16.52
CA LEU A 134 2.31 3.76 17.92
C LEU A 134 3.06 4.76 18.82
N SER A 135 4.33 5.00 18.54
CA SER A 135 5.17 5.94 19.32
C SER A 135 4.85 7.41 19.05
N ARG A 136 4.02 7.71 18.06
CA ARG A 136 3.67 9.09 17.66
C ARG A 136 2.19 9.33 17.88
N ASP A 137 1.85 10.40 18.57
CA ASP A 137 0.45 10.83 18.77
C ASP A 137 -0.07 11.53 17.50
N LYS A 138 -0.24 10.75 16.43
CA LYS A 138 -0.74 11.21 15.13
C LYS A 138 -1.84 10.29 14.61
N SER A 139 -2.64 10.84 13.72
CA SER A 139 -3.78 10.11 13.13
C SER A 139 -3.38 9.21 11.98
N ALA A 140 -2.23 9.46 11.37
CA ALA A 140 -1.65 8.65 10.31
C ALA A 140 -0.13 8.77 10.28
N ILE A 141 0.51 7.77 9.65
CA ILE A 141 1.90 7.80 9.26
C ILE A 141 2.03 7.44 7.78
N MET A 142 2.91 8.12 7.06
CA MET A 142 3.31 7.83 5.70
C MET A 142 4.76 7.38 5.69
N THR A 143 5.06 6.26 5.05
CA THR A 143 6.45 5.93 4.74
C THR A 143 6.92 6.81 3.59
N VAL A 144 8.13 7.36 3.72
CA VAL A 144 8.73 8.25 2.75
C VAL A 144 10.11 7.78 2.34
N PHE A 145 10.44 7.99 1.08
CA PHE A 145 11.75 7.66 0.53
C PHE A 145 12.42 8.92 -0.03
N LYS A 146 13.68 9.13 0.32
CA LYS A 146 14.43 10.27 -0.18
C LYS A 146 14.74 10.09 -1.66
N ASN A 147 14.08 10.88 -2.48
CA ASN A 147 14.05 10.68 -3.92
C ASN A 147 15.25 11.30 -4.65
N ASP A 148 15.68 12.49 -4.24
CA ASP A 148 16.76 13.27 -4.88
C ASP A 148 16.60 13.37 -6.43
N GLY A 149 15.36 13.39 -6.92
CA GLY A 149 15.03 13.49 -8.35
C GLY A 149 15.28 12.21 -9.17
N ARG A 150 15.41 11.03 -8.54
CA ARG A 150 15.86 9.79 -9.23
C ARG A 150 14.73 8.95 -9.82
N TRP A 151 13.56 8.89 -9.19
CA TRP A 151 12.53 7.88 -9.52
C TRP A 151 11.25 8.50 -10.06
N ASP A 152 10.65 9.39 -9.30
CA ASP A 152 9.41 10.08 -9.66
C ASP A 152 9.46 11.52 -9.20
N THR A 153 8.45 12.33 -9.50
CA THR A 153 8.36 13.69 -9.00
C THR A 153 8.19 13.68 -7.48
N SER A 154 9.11 14.34 -6.77
CA SER A 154 9.02 14.49 -5.33
C SER A 154 7.75 15.24 -4.94
N ASN A 155 7.00 14.68 -3.99
CA ASN A 155 5.67 15.15 -3.60
C ASN A 155 5.51 15.31 -2.08
N VAL A 156 6.59 15.12 -1.32
CA VAL A 156 6.59 15.18 0.14
C VAL A 156 7.68 16.12 0.65
N TRP A 157 7.29 17.06 1.49
CA TRP A 157 8.21 17.82 2.35
C TRP A 157 8.18 17.20 3.76
N PHE A 158 9.29 16.59 4.12
CA PHE A 158 9.47 15.85 5.38
C PHE A 158 10.65 16.45 6.16
N ASP A 159 10.46 16.68 7.47
CA ASP A 159 11.46 17.30 8.37
C ASP A 159 12.25 16.30 9.21
N GLY A 160 12.08 15.01 8.98
CA GLY A 160 12.66 13.92 9.78
C GLY A 160 11.69 13.31 10.79
N ASN A 161 10.54 13.92 11.04
CA ASN A 161 9.54 13.45 11.99
C ASN A 161 8.12 13.49 11.45
N GLN A 162 7.71 14.61 10.87
CA GLN A 162 6.36 14.82 10.35
C GLN A 162 6.38 15.27 8.89
N ILE A 163 5.29 15.02 8.20
CA ILE A 163 5.06 15.53 6.85
C ILE A 163 4.54 16.96 6.96
N LEU A 164 5.36 17.92 6.50
CA LEU A 164 5.01 19.34 6.52
C LEU A 164 4.08 19.70 5.35
N ARG A 165 4.30 19.05 4.20
CA ARG A 165 3.43 19.19 3.03
C ARG A 165 3.47 17.92 2.19
N TYR A 166 2.31 17.51 1.69
CA TYR A 166 2.13 16.46 0.71
C TYR A 166 1.24 16.99 -0.41
N ASP A 167 1.75 16.98 -1.64
CA ASP A 167 1.01 17.47 -2.79
C ASP A 167 1.55 16.85 -4.09
N LYS A 168 0.73 16.03 -4.73
CA LYS A 168 1.05 15.40 -6.02
C LYS A 168 0.83 16.34 -7.23
N LYS A 169 0.04 17.41 -7.04
CA LYS A 169 -0.37 18.32 -8.13
C LYS A 169 0.53 19.56 -8.24
N GLN A 170 1.04 20.01 -7.09
CA GLN A 170 1.82 21.25 -7.00
C GLN A 170 3.11 20.99 -6.20
N PRO A 171 4.11 20.30 -6.80
CA PRO A 171 5.39 20.07 -6.14
C PRO A 171 6.13 21.38 -5.89
N THR A 172 6.90 21.44 -4.79
CA THR A 172 7.73 22.58 -4.42
C THR A 172 9.20 22.15 -4.25
N PRO A 173 10.16 23.10 -4.30
CA PRO A 173 11.59 22.76 -4.16
C PRO A 173 11.98 22.10 -2.84
N GLU A 174 11.18 22.30 -1.77
CA GLU A 174 11.38 21.69 -0.45
C GLU A 174 10.98 20.21 -0.43
N MET A 175 10.17 19.78 -1.39
CA MET A 175 9.75 18.39 -1.52
C MET A 175 10.88 17.56 -2.10
N ARG A 176 11.60 16.84 -1.24
CA ARG A 176 12.72 15.96 -1.61
C ARG A 176 12.42 14.49 -1.46
N TYR A 177 11.24 14.16 -0.94
CA TYR A 177 10.80 12.80 -0.69
C TYR A 177 9.62 12.47 -1.58
N ILE A 178 9.39 11.16 -1.73
CA ILE A 178 8.18 10.60 -2.35
C ILE A 178 7.43 9.76 -1.33
N ASP A 179 6.12 9.66 -1.50
CA ASP A 179 5.28 8.65 -0.86
C ASP A 179 5.78 7.27 -1.30
N TYR A 180 6.27 6.48 -0.34
CA TYR A 180 6.87 5.17 -0.61
C TYR A 180 5.84 4.10 -0.99
N GLY A 181 4.55 4.34 -0.68
CA GLY A 181 3.46 3.43 -1.02
C GLY A 181 2.92 2.60 0.13
N LEU A 182 3.42 2.79 1.36
CA LEU A 182 2.87 2.22 2.59
C LEU A 182 2.48 3.33 3.55
N GLY A 183 1.26 3.26 4.06
CA GLY A 183 0.78 4.13 5.14
C GLY A 183 0.13 3.32 6.26
N ILE A 184 -0.07 3.96 7.41
CA ILE A 184 -0.92 3.45 8.50
C ILE A 184 -1.87 4.56 8.88
N LEU A 185 -3.15 4.23 8.98
CA LEU A 185 -4.22 5.18 9.30
C LEU A 185 -5.10 4.69 10.42
N ARG A 186 -5.65 5.64 11.16
CA ARG A 186 -6.78 5.40 12.04
C ARG A 186 -8.09 5.43 11.23
N ALA A 187 -8.97 4.49 11.48
CA ALA A 187 -10.23 4.34 10.75
C ALA A 187 -11.17 5.55 10.89
N ASP A 188 -11.10 6.28 12.02
CA ASP A 188 -11.91 7.48 12.27
C ASP A 188 -11.63 8.60 11.24
N ILE A 189 -10.40 8.69 10.73
CA ILE A 189 -10.03 9.67 9.70
C ILE A 189 -10.82 9.45 8.41
N ILE A 190 -10.90 8.20 7.96
CA ILE A 190 -11.64 7.85 6.74
C ILE A 190 -13.14 7.94 6.95
N ARG A 191 -13.64 7.59 8.15
CA ARG A 191 -15.06 7.63 8.49
C ARG A 191 -15.67 9.03 8.35
N GLY A 192 -14.92 10.08 8.62
CA GLY A 192 -15.34 11.47 8.52
C GLY A 192 -15.54 11.99 7.10
N TRP A 193 -15.17 11.23 6.06
CA TRP A 193 -15.39 11.61 4.66
C TRP A 193 -16.79 11.23 4.18
N ARG A 194 -17.28 11.89 3.10
CA ARG A 194 -18.62 11.66 2.57
C ARG A 194 -18.79 10.23 2.04
N ASP A 195 -19.97 9.68 2.22
CA ASP A 195 -20.32 8.35 1.72
C ASP A 195 -20.60 8.39 0.22
N ASN A 196 -20.21 7.33 -0.49
CA ASN A 196 -20.50 7.10 -1.91
C ASN A 196 -20.00 8.19 -2.87
N GLU A 197 -19.11 9.07 -2.44
CA GLU A 197 -18.43 10.04 -3.32
C GLU A 197 -17.00 9.54 -3.59
N PRO A 198 -16.55 9.56 -4.86
CA PRO A 198 -15.16 9.24 -5.18
C PRO A 198 -14.21 10.29 -4.59
N PHE A 199 -13.15 9.84 -3.92
CA PHE A 199 -12.06 10.69 -3.46
C PHE A 199 -10.75 9.91 -3.38
N ASP A 200 -9.64 10.61 -3.43
CA ASP A 200 -8.32 10.01 -3.37
C ASP A 200 -7.73 10.04 -1.96
N LEU A 201 -6.98 9.00 -1.62
CA LEU A 201 -6.19 8.96 -0.39
C LEU A 201 -5.18 10.12 -0.33
N ALA A 202 -4.74 10.61 -1.48
CA ALA A 202 -3.89 11.80 -1.56
C ALA A 202 -4.54 13.04 -0.94
N ASP A 203 -5.86 13.21 -1.09
CA ASP A 203 -6.59 14.33 -0.48
C ASP A 203 -6.66 14.19 1.04
N VAL A 204 -6.76 12.95 1.54
CA VAL A 204 -6.69 12.65 2.99
C VAL A 204 -5.32 13.02 3.55
N TYR A 205 -4.24 12.57 2.90
CA TYR A 205 -2.88 12.87 3.33
C TYR A 205 -2.56 14.36 3.26
N HIS A 206 -3.02 15.06 2.21
CA HIS A 206 -2.89 16.51 2.08
C HIS A 206 -3.53 17.22 3.27
N ARG A 207 -4.78 16.88 3.62
CA ARG A 207 -5.48 17.42 4.78
C ARG A 207 -4.73 17.13 6.08
N LEU A 208 -4.34 15.89 6.31
CA LEU A 208 -3.63 15.50 7.53
C LEU A 208 -2.27 16.20 7.68
N ALA A 209 -1.54 16.44 6.59
CA ALA A 209 -0.32 17.23 6.61
C ALA A 209 -0.60 18.67 7.04
N THR A 210 -1.64 19.31 6.48
CA THR A 210 -2.06 20.67 6.83
C THR A 210 -2.49 20.77 8.30
N GLU A 211 -3.20 19.76 8.81
CA GLU A 211 -3.65 19.66 10.20
C GLU A 211 -2.53 19.19 11.16
N LYS A 212 -1.30 18.94 10.66
CA LYS A 212 -0.15 18.40 11.41
C LYS A 212 -0.45 17.05 12.08
N GLN A 213 -1.32 16.27 11.47
CA GLN A 213 -1.74 14.94 11.92
C GLN A 213 -1.11 13.78 11.12
N LEU A 214 -0.16 14.09 10.21
CA LEU A 214 0.56 13.12 9.40
C LEU A 214 2.02 13.03 9.83
N ALA A 215 2.40 11.92 10.46
CA ALA A 215 3.79 11.59 10.73
C ALA A 215 4.48 11.07 9.45
N GLY A 216 5.81 11.20 9.39
CA GLY A 216 6.62 10.56 8.35
C GLY A 216 7.49 9.44 8.95
N TYR A 217 7.73 8.38 8.21
CA TYR A 217 8.71 7.34 8.53
C TYR A 217 9.62 7.13 7.32
N GLU A 218 10.87 7.57 7.46
CA GLU A 218 11.85 7.45 6.38
C GLU A 218 12.30 6.00 6.22
N VAL A 219 12.26 5.51 4.99
CA VAL A 219 12.80 4.22 4.58
C VAL A 219 13.97 4.42 3.62
N THR A 220 14.96 3.54 3.72
CA THR A 220 16.18 3.59 2.91
C THR A 220 16.24 2.49 1.86
N GLN A 221 15.45 1.42 2.02
CA GLN A 221 15.32 0.38 1.01
C GLN A 221 14.55 0.90 -0.20
N ARG A 222 15.02 0.54 -1.39
CA ARG A 222 14.33 0.88 -2.61
C ARG A 222 12.98 0.14 -2.70
N PHE A 223 11.97 0.83 -3.22
CA PHE A 223 10.70 0.22 -3.64
C PHE A 223 10.80 -0.26 -5.08
N TYR A 224 9.88 -1.16 -5.44
CA TYR A 224 9.65 -1.59 -6.82
C TYR A 224 8.17 -1.45 -7.12
N GLU A 225 7.84 -1.18 -8.36
CA GLU A 225 6.45 -1.05 -8.79
C GLU A 225 6.22 -1.68 -10.15
N ILE A 226 5.05 -2.23 -10.34
CA ILE A 226 4.63 -2.78 -11.64
C ILE A 226 3.70 -1.81 -12.39
N GLY A 227 3.86 -0.51 -12.16
CA GLY A 227 3.05 0.54 -12.79
C GLY A 227 3.36 0.78 -14.26
N SER A 228 4.54 0.36 -14.73
CA SER A 228 5.02 0.49 -16.11
C SER A 228 5.65 -0.82 -16.61
N PRO A 229 5.84 -1.00 -17.93
CA PRO A 229 6.57 -2.15 -18.48
C PRO A 229 8.00 -2.26 -17.95
N GLU A 230 8.69 -1.13 -17.76
CA GLU A 230 10.05 -1.08 -17.24
C GLU A 230 10.11 -1.55 -15.77
N GLY A 231 9.21 -1.03 -14.93
CA GLY A 231 9.11 -1.43 -13.51
C GLY A 231 8.74 -2.89 -13.36
N LEU A 232 7.82 -3.40 -14.21
CA LEU A 232 7.46 -4.82 -14.26
C LEU A 232 8.68 -5.68 -14.59
N ALA A 233 9.44 -5.35 -15.64
CA ALA A 233 10.64 -6.10 -16.04
C ALA A 233 11.72 -6.06 -14.96
N GLU A 234 11.90 -4.93 -14.29
CA GLU A 234 12.86 -4.76 -13.21
C GLU A 234 12.53 -5.65 -12.02
N LEU A 235 11.26 -5.66 -11.57
CA LEU A 235 10.85 -6.52 -10.46
C LEU A 235 10.91 -8.00 -10.83
N ASP A 236 10.52 -8.38 -12.07
CA ASP A 236 10.63 -9.76 -12.55
C ASP A 236 12.08 -10.28 -12.46
N ASN A 237 13.03 -9.49 -12.94
CA ASN A 237 14.44 -9.83 -12.88
C ASN A 237 14.96 -9.93 -11.43
N LEU A 238 14.58 -9.01 -10.55
CA LEU A 238 14.96 -9.04 -9.14
C LEU A 238 14.51 -10.34 -8.48
N LEU A 239 13.24 -10.70 -8.62
CA LEU A 239 12.66 -11.85 -7.93
C LEU A 239 13.19 -13.20 -8.50
N ARG A 240 13.42 -13.30 -9.80
CA ARG A 240 14.08 -14.47 -10.40
C ARG A 240 15.49 -14.69 -9.86
N ASN A 241 16.26 -13.60 -9.74
CA ASN A 241 17.61 -13.70 -9.20
C ASN A 241 17.62 -14.13 -7.73
N GLN A 242 16.70 -13.61 -6.91
CA GLN A 242 16.56 -14.03 -5.52
C GLN A 242 16.22 -15.54 -5.38
N ALA A 243 15.32 -16.05 -6.23
CA ALA A 243 14.96 -17.47 -6.24
C ALA A 243 16.17 -18.39 -6.57
N THR A 244 17.04 -17.96 -7.46
CA THR A 244 18.23 -18.73 -7.86
C THR A 244 19.25 -18.90 -6.71
N PHE A 245 19.39 -17.88 -5.84
CA PHE A 245 20.30 -17.95 -4.69
C PHE A 245 19.75 -18.76 -3.51
N CYS A 246 18.45 -19.02 -3.43
CA CYS A 246 17.85 -19.84 -2.38
C CYS A 246 17.88 -21.34 -2.69
N THR A 247 18.21 -21.73 -3.92
CA THR A 247 18.25 -23.14 -4.38
C THR A 247 19.67 -23.70 -4.54
N SER A 248 20.68 -22.90 -4.25
CA SER A 248 22.10 -23.27 -4.25
C SER A 248 22.65 -23.35 -2.82
#